data_aedf80243c6d8a6ae108847121601bb9
#
_entry.id   aedf80243c6d8a6ae108847121601bb9
#
_cell.length_a   1.000
_cell.length_b   1.000
_cell.length_c   1.000
_cell.angle_alpha   90.00
_cell.angle_beta   90.00
_cell.angle_gamma   90.00
#
_symmetry.space_group_name_H-M   'P 1'
#
loop_
_entity.id
_entity.type
_entity.pdbx_description
1 polymer ?
#
loop_
_entity_poly.entity_id
_entity_poly.type
_entity_poly.pdbx_seq_one_letter_code
_entity_poly.pdbx_strand_id
1 'polypeptide(L)'
;MLTEQQGLVTELARLRREAIAEAGASGLRQDEIARRLGVSPGRVSQMKSASGKAASETGGGGGDRPAVVVQRALPTEPSVRGSASLFLTEAERQGIRPDRRMLYVGPERAADHVASALRVDPDTEVLARRKLMLADDVPVRIATSYFRLELFGGTAIAAPDFVRPSLQAGIEALGHRFGHAEEHLTARPPTEAEAETLALAPGEWVVQVLRASYSADDTPIHTLETICAASRHIFPIGQVAGADEF
;
A
#
# COMPACT_ATOMS: atom_id res chain seq x y z
N MET A 1 5.29 -11.72 23.03
CA MET A 1 3.90 -11.52 22.54
C MET A 1 3.81 -11.03 21.10
N LEU A 2 4.44 -9.90 20.69
CA LEU A 2 4.41 -9.44 19.27
C LEU A 2 5.09 -10.41 18.29
N THR A 3 6.17 -11.06 18.67
CA THR A 3 6.91 -12.04 17.83
C THR A 3 6.13 -13.36 17.65
N GLU A 4 5.37 -13.80 18.63
CA GLU A 4 4.53 -15.01 18.55
C GLU A 4 3.32 -14.81 17.63
N GLN A 5 2.68 -13.65 17.68
CA GLN A 5 1.56 -13.33 16.78
C GLN A 5 2.02 -13.22 15.32
N GLN A 6 3.19 -12.65 15.05
CA GLN A 6 3.77 -12.61 13.72
C GLN A 6 4.12 -14.02 13.19
N GLY A 7 4.62 -14.89 14.06
CA GLY A 7 4.87 -16.30 13.72
C GLY A 7 3.60 -17.05 13.34
N LEU A 8 2.52 -16.86 14.10
CA LEU A 8 1.22 -17.48 13.84
C LEU A 8 0.59 -17.03 12.51
N VAL A 9 0.67 -15.76 12.17
CA VAL A 9 0.14 -15.22 10.89
C VAL A 9 0.91 -15.78 9.71
N THR A 10 2.24 -15.87 9.82
CA THR A 10 3.10 -16.44 8.76
C THR A 10 2.81 -17.92 8.56
N GLU A 11 2.66 -18.66 9.65
CA GLU A 11 2.34 -20.09 9.65
C GLU A 11 0.94 -20.35 9.07
N LEU A 12 -0.05 -19.55 9.43
CA LEU A 12 -1.40 -19.64 8.87
C LEU A 12 -1.43 -19.36 7.35
N ALA A 13 -0.64 -18.41 6.88
CA ALA A 13 -0.51 -18.12 5.46
C ALA A 13 0.18 -19.27 4.71
N ARG A 14 1.17 -19.93 5.33
CA ARG A 14 1.83 -21.15 4.79
C ARG A 14 0.84 -22.30 4.69
N LEU A 15 0.13 -22.63 5.77
CA LEU A 15 -0.86 -23.70 5.83
C LEU A 15 -2.00 -23.51 4.82
N ARG A 16 -2.47 -22.26 4.64
CA ARG A 16 -3.47 -21.94 3.61
C ARG A 16 -2.96 -22.24 2.20
N ARG A 17 -1.71 -21.87 1.89
CA ARG A 17 -1.12 -22.17 0.56
C ARG A 17 -0.99 -23.67 0.32
N GLU A 18 -0.54 -24.41 1.31
CA GLU A 18 -0.42 -25.88 1.24
C GLU A 18 -1.78 -26.55 1.02
N ALA A 19 -2.80 -26.16 1.79
CA ALA A 19 -4.16 -26.68 1.65
C ALA A 19 -4.76 -26.40 0.26
N ILE A 20 -4.48 -25.24 -0.33
CA ILE A 20 -4.91 -24.90 -1.70
C ILE A 20 -4.19 -25.74 -2.74
N ALA A 21 -2.89 -25.99 -2.56
CA ALA A 21 -2.11 -26.83 -3.46
C ALA A 21 -2.62 -28.29 -3.42
N GLU A 22 -2.84 -28.82 -2.23
CA GLU A 22 -3.37 -30.17 -2.01
C GLU A 22 -4.79 -30.34 -2.55
N ALA A 23 -5.69 -29.39 -2.31
CA ALA A 23 -7.04 -29.39 -2.88
C ALA A 23 -7.02 -29.35 -4.41
N GLY A 24 -6.09 -28.60 -5.00
CA GLY A 24 -5.88 -28.58 -6.45
C GLY A 24 -5.34 -29.90 -7.00
N ALA A 25 -4.40 -30.53 -6.30
CA ALA A 25 -3.86 -31.86 -6.65
C ALA A 25 -4.93 -32.95 -6.54
N SER A 26 -5.88 -32.80 -5.61
CA SER A 26 -7.03 -33.70 -5.43
C SER A 26 -8.16 -33.47 -6.46
N GLY A 27 -7.97 -32.62 -7.48
CA GLY A 27 -8.91 -32.40 -8.56
C GLY A 27 -10.06 -31.43 -8.29
N LEU A 28 -10.05 -30.73 -7.14
CA LEU A 28 -11.04 -29.68 -6.86
C LEU A 28 -10.86 -28.48 -7.81
N ARG A 29 -11.97 -28.02 -8.38
CA ARG A 29 -11.93 -26.84 -9.25
C ARG A 29 -11.67 -25.57 -8.46
N GLN A 30 -11.09 -24.60 -9.12
CA GLN A 30 -10.65 -23.35 -8.51
C GLN A 30 -11.80 -22.54 -7.90
N ASP A 31 -12.97 -22.55 -8.53
CA ASP A 31 -14.17 -21.92 -8.05
C ASP A 31 -14.73 -22.56 -6.75
N GLU A 32 -14.59 -23.89 -6.64
CA GLU A 32 -14.99 -24.63 -5.44
C GLU A 32 -14.04 -24.35 -4.26
N ILE A 33 -12.72 -24.33 -4.53
CA ILE A 33 -11.72 -23.96 -3.52
C ILE A 33 -11.95 -22.54 -3.03
N ALA A 34 -12.22 -21.60 -3.95
CA ALA A 34 -12.50 -20.20 -3.64
C ALA A 34 -13.73 -20.05 -2.72
N ARG A 35 -14.82 -20.76 -3.03
CA ARG A 35 -16.05 -20.75 -2.24
C ARG A 35 -15.82 -21.27 -0.83
N ARG A 36 -15.09 -22.39 -0.67
CA ARG A 36 -14.79 -22.98 0.65
C ARG A 36 -13.89 -22.11 1.52
N LEU A 37 -12.99 -21.36 0.90
CA LEU A 37 -12.07 -20.46 1.60
C LEU A 37 -12.63 -19.04 1.82
N GLY A 38 -13.78 -18.72 1.25
CA GLY A 38 -14.37 -17.38 1.30
C GLY A 38 -13.53 -16.32 0.56
N VAL A 39 -12.85 -16.70 -0.54
CA VAL A 39 -11.99 -15.83 -1.35
C VAL A 39 -12.42 -15.87 -2.83
N SER A 40 -11.92 -14.93 -3.64
CA SER A 40 -12.20 -14.95 -5.08
C SER A 40 -11.42 -16.06 -5.81
N PRO A 41 -11.91 -16.60 -6.96
CA PRO A 41 -11.18 -17.57 -7.78
C PRO A 41 -9.80 -17.06 -8.24
N GLY A 42 -9.69 -15.78 -8.58
CA GLY A 42 -8.42 -15.13 -8.90
C GLY A 42 -7.42 -15.18 -7.75
N ARG A 43 -7.91 -15.10 -6.52
CA ARG A 43 -7.08 -15.23 -5.31
C ARG A 43 -6.53 -16.64 -5.14
N VAL A 44 -7.34 -17.67 -5.41
CA VAL A 44 -6.89 -19.08 -5.39
C VAL A 44 -5.81 -19.31 -6.45
N SER A 45 -5.94 -18.69 -7.63
CA SER A 45 -4.92 -18.75 -8.70
C SER A 45 -3.58 -18.16 -8.24
N GLN A 46 -3.60 -16.98 -7.63
CA GLN A 46 -2.41 -16.34 -7.08
C GLN A 46 -1.73 -17.19 -6.00
N MET A 47 -2.52 -17.78 -5.10
CA MET A 47 -1.99 -18.64 -4.03
C MET A 47 -1.40 -19.95 -4.58
N LYS A 48 -1.96 -20.54 -5.66
CA LYS A 48 -1.40 -21.69 -6.36
C LYS A 48 -0.06 -21.38 -7.07
N SER A 49 0.02 -20.21 -7.72
CA SER A 49 1.25 -19.76 -8.41
C SER A 49 2.42 -19.56 -7.43
N ALA A 50 2.13 -19.12 -6.20
CA ALA A 50 3.14 -18.97 -5.16
C ALA A 50 3.68 -20.32 -4.63
N SER A 51 2.90 -21.42 -4.72
CA SER A 51 3.28 -22.76 -4.24
C SER A 51 4.13 -23.55 -5.24
N GLY A 52 4.00 -23.28 -6.54
CA GLY A 52 4.71 -24.03 -7.60
C GLY A 52 6.21 -23.71 -7.72
N LYS A 53 6.72 -22.72 -7.02
CA LYS A 53 8.09 -22.20 -7.19
C LYS A 53 9.12 -22.70 -6.16
N ALA A 54 8.69 -23.45 -5.16
CA ALA A 54 9.63 -24.05 -4.18
C ALA A 54 10.34 -25.32 -4.68
N ALA A 55 10.04 -25.81 -5.89
CA ALA A 55 10.48 -27.13 -6.37
C ALA A 55 11.33 -27.13 -7.65
N SER A 56 11.81 -25.98 -8.18
CA SER A 56 12.69 -26.00 -9.36
C SER A 56 13.72 -24.88 -9.36
N GLU A 57 14.78 -25.04 -8.57
CA GLU A 57 16.06 -24.36 -8.82
C GLU A 57 16.91 -25.24 -9.72
N THR A 58 16.89 -25.00 -11.04
CA THR A 58 18.05 -25.14 -11.96
C THR A 58 17.66 -24.66 -13.36
N GLY A 59 18.35 -23.66 -13.89
CA GLY A 59 18.42 -23.35 -15.33
C GLY A 59 17.86 -22.00 -15.76
N GLY A 60 18.76 -21.12 -16.23
CA GLY A 60 18.60 -19.74 -16.65
C GLY A 60 17.49 -19.46 -17.67
N GLY A 61 17.02 -18.22 -17.59
CA GLY A 61 16.05 -17.62 -18.51
C GLY A 61 15.15 -16.65 -17.74
N GLY A 62 14.93 -15.44 -18.25
CA GLY A 62 14.12 -14.39 -17.63
C GLY A 62 12.76 -14.89 -17.13
N GLY A 63 12.72 -15.31 -15.88
CA GLY A 63 11.58 -16.02 -15.33
C GLY A 63 10.55 -15.04 -14.79
N ASP A 64 9.37 -15.16 -15.35
CA ASP A 64 8.09 -14.64 -14.89
C ASP A 64 7.92 -14.88 -13.36
N ARG A 65 8.30 -13.89 -12.54
CA ARG A 65 7.97 -13.92 -11.11
C ARG A 65 6.46 -13.75 -11.01
N PRO A 66 5.73 -14.64 -10.29
CA PRO A 66 4.30 -14.43 -10.10
C PRO A 66 4.09 -13.03 -9.56
N ALA A 67 3.32 -12.23 -10.30
CA ALA A 67 3.07 -10.85 -9.95
C ALA A 67 2.39 -10.79 -8.58
N VAL A 68 3.08 -10.25 -7.57
CA VAL A 68 2.44 -9.95 -6.29
C VAL A 68 1.49 -8.79 -6.55
N VAL A 69 0.20 -9.00 -6.34
CA VAL A 69 -0.83 -7.98 -6.55
C VAL A 69 -1.46 -7.64 -5.21
N VAL A 70 -1.34 -6.37 -4.80
CA VAL A 70 -1.97 -5.82 -3.60
C VAL A 70 -3.27 -5.16 -4.00
N GLN A 71 -4.38 -5.64 -3.46
CA GLN A 71 -5.67 -4.98 -3.61
C GLN A 71 -5.82 -3.92 -2.51
N ARG A 72 -6.03 -2.67 -2.90
CA ARG A 72 -6.37 -1.61 -1.94
C ARG A 72 -7.74 -1.87 -1.31
N ALA A 73 -7.85 -1.56 -0.02
CA ALA A 73 -9.13 -1.56 0.66
C ALA A 73 -9.97 -0.35 0.22
N LEU A 74 -11.28 -0.51 0.17
CA LEU A 74 -12.18 0.62 -0.02
C LEU A 74 -12.06 1.58 1.17
N PRO A 75 -11.98 2.91 0.97
CA PRO A 75 -11.88 3.88 2.06
C PRO A 75 -13.05 3.81 3.05
N THR A 76 -14.18 3.27 2.62
CA THR A 76 -15.41 3.09 3.41
C THR A 76 -15.41 1.81 4.27
N GLU A 77 -14.48 0.89 4.08
CA GLU A 77 -14.44 -0.35 4.85
C GLU A 77 -14.15 -0.08 6.34
N PRO A 78 -15.04 -0.53 7.26
CA PRO A 78 -14.85 -0.31 8.70
C PRO A 78 -13.53 -0.87 9.24
N SER A 79 -13.05 -1.99 8.67
CA SER A 79 -11.84 -2.68 9.07
C SER A 79 -10.53 -1.92 8.77
N VAL A 80 -10.59 -0.89 7.94
CA VAL A 80 -9.46 -0.01 7.63
C VAL A 80 -9.51 1.33 8.34
N ARG A 81 -10.65 1.69 8.94
CA ARG A 81 -10.79 2.90 9.73
C ARG A 81 -9.93 2.80 10.99
N GLY A 82 -9.02 3.75 11.18
CA GLY A 82 -8.13 3.79 12.35
C GLY A 82 -6.99 2.77 12.32
N SER A 83 -6.76 2.07 11.22
CA SER A 83 -5.61 1.19 11.11
C SER A 83 -4.29 1.99 11.13
N ALA A 84 -3.32 1.49 11.88
CA ALA A 84 -2.01 2.13 12.04
C ALA A 84 -1.23 2.28 10.72
N SER A 85 -1.52 1.44 9.74
CA SER A 85 -1.01 1.52 8.38
C SER A 85 -1.95 0.78 7.44
N LEU A 86 -2.60 1.52 6.57
CA LEU A 86 -3.52 0.96 5.58
C LEU A 86 -2.87 -0.17 4.76
N PHE A 87 -1.63 0.02 4.32
CA PHE A 87 -0.90 -0.99 3.55
C PHE A 87 -0.67 -2.29 4.32
N LEU A 88 -0.25 -2.21 5.57
CA LEU A 88 -0.01 -3.41 6.37
C LEU A 88 -1.30 -4.21 6.53
N THR A 89 -2.40 -3.53 6.86
CA THR A 89 -3.72 -4.14 6.98
C THR A 89 -4.21 -4.74 5.66
N GLU A 90 -4.04 -4.03 4.54
CA GLU A 90 -4.39 -4.50 3.19
C GLU A 90 -3.65 -5.78 2.82
N ALA A 91 -2.33 -5.81 3.03
CA ALA A 91 -1.48 -6.95 2.70
C ALA A 91 -1.75 -8.15 3.60
N GLU A 92 -1.83 -7.95 4.91
CA GLU A 92 -2.11 -9.01 5.89
C GLU A 92 -3.46 -9.70 5.62
N ARG A 93 -4.51 -8.93 5.34
CA ARG A 93 -5.83 -9.47 4.96
C ARG A 93 -5.80 -10.35 3.71
N GLN A 94 -4.83 -10.12 2.85
CA GLN A 94 -4.62 -10.88 1.62
C GLN A 94 -3.63 -12.04 1.80
N GLY A 95 -3.11 -12.25 3.03
CA GLY A 95 -2.09 -13.26 3.31
C GLY A 95 -0.75 -12.96 2.66
N ILE A 96 -0.48 -11.69 2.36
CA ILE A 96 0.78 -11.16 1.85
C ILE A 96 1.59 -10.68 3.05
N ARG A 97 2.88 -10.99 3.09
CA ARG A 97 3.79 -10.47 4.13
C ARG A 97 4.21 -9.05 3.78
N PRO A 98 3.74 -8.03 4.53
CA PRO A 98 4.15 -6.66 4.28
C PRO A 98 5.48 -6.35 4.95
N ASP A 99 6.31 -5.54 4.29
CA ASP A 99 7.46 -4.88 4.87
C ASP A 99 7.53 -3.42 4.43
N ARG A 100 8.27 -2.60 5.16
CA ARG A 100 8.45 -1.18 4.84
C ARG A 100 9.85 -0.71 5.24
N ARG A 101 10.46 0.06 4.36
CA ARG A 101 11.78 0.67 4.59
C ARG A 101 11.67 2.18 4.50
N MET A 102 12.19 2.90 5.49
CA MET A 102 12.30 4.35 5.40
C MET A 102 13.42 4.69 4.42
N LEU A 103 13.12 5.50 3.42
CA LEU A 103 14.07 5.95 2.41
C LEU A 103 14.59 7.35 2.74
N TYR A 104 13.73 8.24 3.24
CA TYR A 104 14.07 9.63 3.49
C TYR A 104 13.14 10.27 4.51
N VAL A 105 13.68 11.11 5.37
CA VAL A 105 12.93 12.06 6.20
C VAL A 105 13.70 13.36 6.24
N GLY A 106 13.10 14.45 5.82
CA GLY A 106 13.75 15.76 5.81
C GLY A 106 12.99 16.79 4.99
N PRO A 107 13.51 18.03 4.92
CA PRO A 107 12.93 19.07 4.08
C PRO A 107 13.20 18.79 2.60
N GLU A 108 12.22 19.03 1.75
CA GLU A 108 12.40 19.07 0.29
C GLU A 108 11.47 20.14 -0.32
N ARG A 109 11.79 20.61 -1.53
CA ARG A 109 10.94 21.56 -2.24
C ARG A 109 9.67 20.87 -2.73
N ALA A 110 8.53 21.47 -2.46
CA ALA A 110 7.25 20.93 -2.90
C ALA A 110 7.13 21.02 -4.43
N ALA A 111 6.87 19.89 -5.08
CA ALA A 111 6.40 19.89 -6.45
C ALA A 111 5.01 20.57 -6.54
N ASP A 112 4.64 21.11 -7.70
CA ASP A 112 3.41 21.91 -7.88
C ASP A 112 2.15 21.22 -7.37
N HIS A 113 1.98 19.93 -7.62
CA HIS A 113 0.81 19.18 -7.17
C HIS A 113 0.80 18.98 -5.63
N VAL A 114 1.97 18.88 -5.00
CA VAL A 114 2.10 18.79 -3.54
C VAL A 114 1.85 20.16 -2.92
N ALA A 115 2.43 21.23 -3.50
CA ALA A 115 2.22 22.61 -3.06
C ALA A 115 0.73 22.98 -3.10
N SER A 116 0.05 22.66 -4.21
CA SER A 116 -1.39 22.86 -4.36
C SER A 116 -2.19 22.11 -3.29
N ALA A 117 -1.88 20.82 -3.03
CA ALA A 117 -2.58 20.02 -2.06
C ALA A 117 -2.37 20.47 -0.60
N LEU A 118 -1.20 21.03 -0.29
CA LEU A 118 -0.88 21.63 1.02
C LEU A 118 -1.29 23.09 1.13
N ARG A 119 -1.74 23.70 0.02
CA ARG A 119 -2.05 25.15 -0.08
C ARG A 119 -0.88 26.01 0.39
N VAL A 120 0.31 25.71 -0.14
CA VAL A 120 1.53 26.52 0.03
C VAL A 120 2.01 27.03 -1.32
N ASP A 121 2.87 28.04 -1.32
CA ASP A 121 3.45 28.56 -2.56
C ASP A 121 4.33 27.48 -3.25
N PRO A 122 4.42 27.49 -4.59
CA PRO A 122 5.35 26.66 -5.31
C PRO A 122 6.78 26.79 -4.76
N ASP A 123 7.56 25.72 -4.82
CA ASP A 123 8.93 25.66 -4.30
C ASP A 123 9.08 25.88 -2.77
N THR A 124 7.99 25.97 -2.02
CA THR A 124 8.06 26.01 -0.56
C THR A 124 8.75 24.75 -0.02
N GLU A 125 9.61 24.89 0.98
CA GLU A 125 10.14 23.73 1.70
C GLU A 125 9.07 23.06 2.55
N VAL A 126 8.90 21.76 2.35
CA VAL A 126 7.95 20.92 3.09
C VAL A 126 8.72 19.78 3.75
N LEU A 127 8.20 19.26 4.85
CA LEU A 127 8.73 18.05 5.46
C LEU A 127 8.23 16.84 4.66
N ALA A 128 9.16 16.08 4.07
CA ALA A 128 8.87 14.85 3.37
C ALA A 128 9.29 13.63 4.18
N ARG A 129 8.46 12.59 4.16
CA ARG A 129 8.74 11.27 4.75
C ARG A 129 8.46 10.19 3.71
N ARG A 130 9.52 9.71 3.05
CA ARG A 130 9.44 8.75 1.96
C ARG A 130 9.80 7.35 2.43
N LYS A 131 8.97 6.39 2.08
CA LYS A 131 9.16 4.98 2.42
C LYS A 131 8.85 4.08 1.23
N LEU A 132 9.58 2.97 1.14
CA LEU A 132 9.31 1.87 0.23
C LEU A 132 8.42 0.85 0.96
N MET A 133 7.40 0.37 0.27
CA MET A 133 6.53 -0.72 0.72
C MET A 133 6.81 -1.97 -0.09
N LEU A 134 6.99 -3.08 0.60
CA LEU A 134 7.23 -4.38 -0.01
C LEU A 134 6.11 -5.35 0.35
N ALA A 135 5.77 -6.20 -0.58
CA ALA A 135 4.80 -7.30 -0.46
C ALA A 135 5.51 -8.61 -0.85
N ASP A 136 5.69 -9.52 0.10
CA ASP A 136 6.50 -10.75 -0.06
C ASP A 136 7.90 -10.42 -0.64
N ASP A 137 8.60 -9.44 -0.06
CA ASP A 137 9.90 -8.89 -0.47
C ASP A 137 9.94 -8.19 -1.85
N VAL A 138 8.81 -8.09 -2.55
CA VAL A 138 8.72 -7.38 -3.83
C VAL A 138 8.37 -5.92 -3.57
N PRO A 139 9.14 -4.94 -4.10
CA PRO A 139 8.77 -3.53 -4.05
C PRO A 139 7.46 -3.31 -4.77
N VAL A 140 6.47 -2.73 -4.10
CA VAL A 140 5.15 -2.53 -4.70
C VAL A 140 4.77 -1.07 -4.81
N ARG A 141 5.17 -0.24 -3.84
CA ARG A 141 4.88 1.20 -3.89
C ARG A 141 5.88 2.04 -3.09
N ILE A 142 6.09 3.27 -3.54
CA ILE A 142 6.77 4.33 -2.80
C ILE A 142 5.67 5.22 -2.22
N ALA A 143 5.74 5.50 -0.92
CA ALA A 143 4.77 6.38 -0.25
C ALA A 143 5.50 7.54 0.41
N THR A 144 5.18 8.78 0.00
CA THR A 144 5.76 10.00 0.55
C THR A 144 4.66 10.80 1.23
N SER A 145 4.83 11.02 2.52
CA SER A 145 3.98 11.91 3.31
C SER A 145 4.60 13.29 3.35
N TYR A 146 3.85 14.31 2.97
CA TYR A 146 4.27 15.70 2.97
C TYR A 146 3.49 16.51 4.00
N PHE A 147 4.20 17.40 4.67
CA PHE A 147 3.66 18.27 5.72
C PHE A 147 4.23 19.67 5.59
N ARG A 148 3.48 20.66 6.03
CA ARG A 148 4.00 22.01 6.20
C ARG A 148 5.13 21.99 7.23
N LEU A 149 6.31 22.44 6.83
CA LEU A 149 7.51 22.42 7.68
C LEU A 149 7.33 23.27 8.94
N GLU A 150 6.64 24.40 8.83
CA GLU A 150 6.34 25.29 9.94
C GLU A 150 5.50 24.66 11.06
N LEU A 151 4.65 23.68 10.72
CA LEU A 151 3.76 23.03 11.68
C LEU A 151 4.38 21.76 12.27
N PHE A 152 5.16 21.03 11.48
CA PHE A 152 5.64 19.70 11.83
C PHE A 152 7.17 19.59 11.95
N GLY A 153 7.92 20.62 11.52
CA GLY A 153 9.35 20.68 11.73
C GLY A 153 9.68 20.74 13.23
N GLY A 154 10.69 19.96 13.65
CA GLY A 154 11.10 19.87 15.06
C GLY A 154 10.16 19.03 15.95
N THR A 155 9.10 18.44 15.40
CA THR A 155 8.21 17.52 16.12
C THR A 155 8.62 16.06 15.91
N ALA A 156 7.94 15.13 16.61
CA ALA A 156 8.11 13.69 16.38
C ALA A 156 7.82 13.26 14.93
N ILE A 157 7.05 14.05 14.17
CA ILE A 157 6.79 13.79 12.74
C ILE A 157 8.06 13.99 11.92
N ALA A 158 8.99 14.86 12.32
CA ALA A 158 10.25 15.07 11.63
C ALA A 158 11.37 14.07 12.03
N ALA A 159 11.11 13.19 12.99
CA ALA A 159 12.09 12.18 13.40
C ALA A 159 12.37 11.16 12.27
N PRO A 160 13.61 10.67 12.13
CA PRO A 160 14.01 9.77 11.03
C PRO A 160 13.33 8.40 11.07
N ASP A 161 12.88 7.96 12.24
CA ASP A 161 12.24 6.67 12.43
C ASP A 161 10.73 6.68 12.15
N PHE A 162 10.12 5.49 12.15
CA PHE A 162 8.67 5.36 12.08
C PHE A 162 8.01 5.94 13.33
N VAL A 163 7.04 6.84 13.14
CA VAL A 163 6.23 7.41 14.21
C VAL A 163 5.38 6.28 14.86
N ARG A 164 5.38 6.22 16.17
CA ARG A 164 4.64 5.21 16.94
C ARG A 164 3.51 5.85 17.75
N PRO A 165 2.36 5.17 17.90
CA PRO A 165 2.00 3.87 17.30
C PRO A 165 1.75 3.97 15.79
N SER A 166 1.40 5.13 15.26
CA SER A 166 1.19 5.42 13.83
C SER A 166 1.46 6.89 13.52
N LEU A 167 1.65 7.18 12.22
CA LEU A 167 1.78 8.56 11.75
C LEU A 167 0.52 9.38 12.06
N GLN A 168 -0.67 8.81 11.86
CA GLN A 168 -1.94 9.45 12.18
C GLN A 168 -2.02 9.81 13.66
N ALA A 169 -1.75 8.86 14.56
CA ALA A 169 -1.77 9.10 16.00
C ALA A 169 -0.76 10.18 16.43
N GLY A 170 0.42 10.23 15.77
CA GLY A 170 1.41 11.29 16.01
C GLY A 170 0.91 12.67 15.59
N ILE A 171 0.20 12.77 14.47
CA ILE A 171 -0.42 14.01 13.99
C ILE A 171 -1.54 14.46 14.95
N GLU A 172 -2.40 13.53 15.36
CA GLU A 172 -3.51 13.80 16.30
C GLU A 172 -3.00 14.21 17.68
N ALA A 173 -1.90 13.62 18.16
CA ALA A 173 -1.25 14.01 19.41
C ALA A 173 -0.69 15.45 19.40
N LEU A 174 -0.42 16.00 18.23
CA LEU A 174 -0.03 17.40 18.03
C LEU A 174 -1.24 18.36 17.92
N GLY A 175 -2.47 17.83 18.10
CA GLY A 175 -3.70 18.61 18.06
C GLY A 175 -4.36 18.73 16.69
N HIS A 176 -3.80 18.11 15.65
CA HIS A 176 -4.37 18.13 14.30
C HIS A 176 -5.34 16.98 14.09
N ARG A 177 -6.63 17.28 13.98
CA ARG A 177 -7.70 16.27 13.78
C ARG A 177 -8.12 16.22 12.32
N PHE A 178 -8.15 15.01 11.76
CA PHE A 178 -8.62 14.78 10.40
C PHE A 178 -10.14 14.92 10.29
N GLY A 179 -10.59 15.71 9.32
CA GLY A 179 -11.99 15.89 8.94
C GLY A 179 -12.36 15.09 7.72
N HIS A 180 -11.80 15.46 6.55
CA HIS A 180 -12.05 14.77 5.27
C HIS A 180 -10.75 14.62 4.48
N ALA A 181 -10.84 13.88 3.38
CA ALA A 181 -9.73 13.72 2.45
C ALA A 181 -10.23 13.54 1.02
N GLU A 182 -9.44 14.01 0.07
CA GLU A 182 -9.64 13.83 -1.36
C GLU A 182 -8.52 12.96 -1.94
N GLU A 183 -8.84 12.11 -2.91
CA GLU A 183 -7.87 11.30 -3.62
C GLU A 183 -7.98 11.50 -5.13
N HIS A 184 -6.82 11.69 -5.77
CA HIS A 184 -6.70 11.73 -7.23
C HIS A 184 -5.77 10.61 -7.69
N LEU A 185 -6.20 9.87 -8.69
CA LEU A 185 -5.44 8.77 -9.29
C LEU A 185 -5.05 9.14 -10.72
N THR A 186 -3.77 9.04 -11.03
CA THR A 186 -3.24 9.28 -12.38
C THR A 186 -2.31 8.15 -12.78
N ALA A 187 -2.51 7.56 -13.96
CA ALA A 187 -1.59 6.60 -14.53
C ALA A 187 -0.57 7.32 -15.45
N ARG A 188 0.71 6.98 -15.28
CA ARG A 188 1.80 7.57 -16.07
C ARG A 188 3.00 6.64 -16.18
N PRO A 189 3.92 6.88 -17.13
CA PRO A 189 5.24 6.26 -17.08
C PRO A 189 5.96 6.63 -15.78
N PRO A 190 6.79 5.73 -15.21
CA PRO A 190 7.63 6.04 -14.06
C PRO A 190 8.76 7.00 -14.46
N THR A 191 9.26 7.75 -13.49
CA THR A 191 10.59 8.35 -13.60
C THR A 191 11.66 7.26 -13.47
N GLU A 192 12.89 7.56 -13.87
CA GLU A 192 14.01 6.61 -13.74
C GLU A 192 14.22 6.17 -12.29
N ALA A 193 14.21 7.11 -11.35
CA ALA A 193 14.33 6.81 -9.91
C ALA A 193 13.20 5.95 -9.36
N GLU A 194 11.95 6.16 -9.84
CA GLU A 194 10.81 5.33 -9.47
C GLU A 194 10.93 3.91 -10.05
N ALA A 195 11.34 3.81 -11.31
CA ALA A 195 11.54 2.52 -11.98
C ALA A 195 12.62 1.69 -11.27
N GLU A 196 13.75 2.32 -10.91
CA GLU A 196 14.81 1.67 -10.16
C GLU A 196 14.33 1.24 -8.75
N THR A 197 13.73 2.16 -7.99
CA THR A 197 13.28 1.90 -6.61
C THR A 197 12.23 0.80 -6.55
N LEU A 198 11.32 0.76 -7.51
CA LEU A 198 10.26 -0.24 -7.62
C LEU A 198 10.69 -1.50 -8.38
N ALA A 199 11.92 -1.54 -8.90
CA ALA A 199 12.40 -2.62 -9.77
C ALA A 199 11.39 -2.95 -10.88
N LEU A 200 11.00 -1.92 -11.65
CA LEU A 200 10.07 -2.05 -12.77
C LEU A 200 10.80 -2.51 -14.03
N ALA A 201 10.14 -3.35 -14.82
CA ALA A 201 10.61 -3.69 -16.16
C ALA A 201 10.39 -2.52 -17.15
N PRO A 202 11.14 -2.44 -18.25
CA PRO A 202 10.89 -1.46 -19.31
C PRO A 202 9.43 -1.54 -19.80
N GLY A 203 8.77 -0.38 -19.89
CA GLY A 203 7.38 -0.28 -20.33
C GLY A 203 6.33 -0.48 -19.25
N GLU A 204 6.70 -0.83 -18.01
CA GLU A 204 5.76 -0.84 -16.90
C GLU A 204 5.35 0.60 -16.50
N TRP A 205 4.10 0.75 -16.12
CA TRP A 205 3.52 2.03 -15.69
C TRP A 205 3.37 2.08 -14.17
N VAL A 206 3.20 3.29 -13.67
CA VAL A 206 2.81 3.54 -12.27
C VAL A 206 1.44 4.18 -12.20
N VAL A 207 0.74 3.92 -11.10
CA VAL A 207 -0.43 4.69 -10.68
C VAL A 207 0.02 5.58 -9.53
N GLN A 208 -0.01 6.89 -9.76
CA GLN A 208 0.20 7.91 -8.76
C GLN A 208 -1.13 8.19 -8.06
N VAL A 209 -1.16 8.04 -6.74
CA VAL A 209 -2.30 8.39 -5.90
C VAL A 209 -1.88 9.57 -5.03
N LEU A 210 -2.53 10.70 -5.22
CA LEU A 210 -2.36 11.88 -4.38
C LEU A 210 -3.56 12.00 -3.46
N ARG A 211 -3.34 11.88 -2.16
CA ARG A 211 -4.35 12.07 -1.13
C ARG A 211 -4.05 13.30 -0.32
N ALA A 212 -4.90 14.31 -0.41
CA ALA A 212 -4.89 15.48 0.46
C ALA A 212 -5.85 15.25 1.63
N SER A 213 -5.39 15.46 2.85
CA SER A 213 -6.18 15.31 4.08
C SER A 213 -6.28 16.65 4.80
N TYR A 214 -7.49 16.98 5.18
CA TYR A 214 -7.86 18.26 5.77
C TYR A 214 -8.47 18.06 7.17
N SER A 215 -8.42 19.09 7.98
CA SER A 215 -9.18 19.20 9.22
C SER A 215 -10.66 19.50 8.94
N ALA A 216 -11.47 19.56 9.99
CA ALA A 216 -12.90 19.86 9.86
C ALA A 216 -13.16 21.31 9.35
N ASP A 217 -12.23 22.22 9.57
CA ASP A 217 -12.24 23.60 9.10
C ASP A 217 -11.50 23.80 7.76
N ASP A 218 -11.30 22.70 7.00
CA ASP A 218 -10.70 22.68 5.67
C ASP A 218 -9.22 23.12 5.63
N THR A 219 -8.51 23.05 6.74
CA THR A 219 -7.06 23.33 6.79
C THR A 219 -6.28 22.09 6.34
N PRO A 220 -5.35 22.20 5.36
CA PRO A 220 -4.52 21.08 4.95
C PRO A 220 -3.61 20.59 6.09
N ILE A 221 -3.69 19.31 6.41
CA ILE A 221 -2.88 18.68 7.47
C ILE A 221 -1.75 17.85 6.86
N HIS A 222 -2.08 17.02 5.85
CA HIS A 222 -1.21 16.00 5.35
C HIS A 222 -1.51 15.69 3.88
N THR A 223 -0.50 15.66 3.07
CA THR A 223 -0.59 15.15 1.69
C THR A 223 0.22 13.86 1.59
N LEU A 224 -0.42 12.79 1.11
CA LEU A 224 0.22 11.51 0.85
C LEU A 224 0.27 11.27 -0.66
N GLU A 225 1.46 11.23 -1.20
CA GLU A 225 1.70 10.76 -2.55
C GLU A 225 2.13 9.29 -2.50
N THR A 226 1.47 8.45 -3.28
CA THR A 226 1.82 7.03 -3.38
C THR A 226 2.02 6.67 -4.84
N ILE A 227 3.24 6.24 -5.19
CA ILE A 227 3.59 5.75 -6.51
C ILE A 227 3.51 4.23 -6.48
N CYS A 228 2.52 3.68 -7.12
CA CYS A 228 2.22 2.24 -7.14
C CYS A 228 2.66 1.62 -8.47
N ALA A 229 3.42 0.52 -8.44
CA ALA A 229 3.64 -0.30 -9.63
C ALA A 229 2.27 -0.78 -10.16
N ALA A 230 1.88 -0.37 -11.36
CA ALA A 230 0.53 -0.61 -11.87
C ALA A 230 0.20 -2.11 -12.00
N SER A 231 1.18 -2.91 -12.43
CA SER A 231 1.05 -4.38 -12.54
C SER A 231 0.90 -5.10 -11.19
N ARG A 232 1.18 -4.40 -10.06
CA ARG A 232 1.20 -4.97 -8.71
C ARG A 232 0.08 -4.42 -7.81
N HIS A 233 -0.91 -3.71 -8.39
CA HIS A 233 -2.02 -3.13 -7.62
C HIS A 233 -3.36 -3.32 -8.29
N ILE A 234 -4.41 -3.47 -7.46
CA ILE A 234 -5.81 -3.35 -7.84
C ILE A 234 -6.43 -2.23 -7.01
N PHE A 235 -7.10 -1.31 -7.68
CA PHE A 235 -7.82 -0.20 -7.06
C PHE A 235 -9.32 -0.44 -7.19
N PRO A 236 -9.99 -1.05 -6.19
CA PRO A 236 -11.44 -1.20 -6.21
C PRO A 236 -12.10 0.16 -6.02
N ILE A 237 -13.09 0.46 -6.84
CA ILE A 237 -13.94 1.65 -6.72
C ILE A 237 -15.35 1.16 -6.38
N GLY A 238 -15.82 1.51 -5.17
CA GLY A 238 -17.19 1.24 -4.75
C GLY A 238 -18.12 2.33 -5.26
N GLN A 239 -19.24 1.93 -5.88
CA GLN A 239 -20.35 2.82 -6.20
C GLN A 239 -21.52 2.46 -5.29
N VAL A 240 -22.16 3.47 -4.71
CA VAL A 240 -23.45 3.31 -4.02
C VAL A 240 -24.53 3.67 -5.04
N ALA A 241 -25.32 2.70 -5.47
CA ALA A 241 -26.49 2.96 -6.30
C ALA A 241 -27.51 3.75 -5.46
N GLY A 242 -27.96 4.89 -5.97
CA GLY A 242 -29.15 5.56 -5.45
C GLY A 242 -30.38 4.67 -5.68
N ALA A 243 -31.37 4.75 -4.82
CA ALA A 243 -32.59 3.94 -4.87
C ALA A 243 -33.40 4.09 -6.21
N ASP A 244 -33.04 5.03 -7.05
CA ASP A 244 -33.77 5.42 -8.27
C ASP A 244 -33.00 5.13 -9.58
N GLU A 245 -31.85 4.42 -9.56
CA GLU A 245 -31.00 4.22 -10.75
C GLU A 245 -30.96 2.77 -11.29
N PHE A 246 -31.92 1.90 -10.94
CA PHE A 246 -32.09 0.58 -11.57
C PHE A 246 -33.55 0.28 -11.89
#